data_e78f6b71577d0c43e97e36c278bd9b60
#
_entry.id   e78f6b71577d0c43e97e36c278bd9b60
#
_cell.length_a   1.000
_cell.length_b   1.000
_cell.length_c   1.000
_cell.angle_alpha   90.00
_cell.angle_beta   90.00
_cell.angle_gamma   90.00
#
_symmetry.space_group_name_H-M   'P 1'
#
loop_
_entity.id
_entity.type
_entity.pdbx_description
1 polymer ?
#
loop_
_entity_poly.entity_id
_entity_poly.type
_entity_poly.pdbx_seq_one_letter_code
_entity_poly.pdbx_strand_id
1 'polypeptide(L)'
;FRRVLFRSHELGHGWSGMMTLPRKLSIKNNGLYQEIPQSLFQQLDLQEKIVLQDEEAILYLVNSVKQQQYIRLKLERLAEFELQYAKNENNQFIKIAYSQENQVLELSRVEVGYAIKGKEEPYSDTRYMKLTSLEEPFILELVRDTNSLELFVNGRTMSMTFYEKEMASNLVLRRKEKSIKGCLELYNIS
;
A
#
# COMPACT_ATOMS: atom_id res chain seq x y z
N PHE A 1 16.94 -10.28 4.10
CA PHE A 1 17.22 -9.58 2.82
C PHE A 1 16.64 -8.17 2.88
N ARG A 2 17.51 -7.17 2.93
CA ARG A 2 17.12 -5.77 2.83
C ARG A 2 17.36 -5.32 1.40
N ARG A 3 16.30 -4.97 0.69
CA ARG A 3 16.42 -4.38 -0.64
C ARG A 3 16.47 -2.87 -0.49
N VAL A 4 17.48 -2.22 -1.07
CA VAL A 4 17.57 -0.76 -1.11
C VAL A 4 16.52 -0.23 -2.06
N LEU A 5 15.59 0.57 -1.55
CA LEU A 5 14.63 1.32 -2.32
C LEU A 5 15.27 2.68 -2.66
N PHE A 6 15.53 2.88 -3.88
CA PHE A 6 16.01 4.06 -4.63
C PHE A 6 16.47 5.36 -3.95
N ARG A 7 17.32 6.08 -4.69
CA ARG A 7 18.09 7.27 -4.37
C ARG A 7 17.22 8.50 -4.18
N SER A 8 17.42 9.25 -3.09
CA SER A 8 16.79 10.53 -2.81
C SER A 8 17.75 11.71 -3.00
N HIS A 9 18.49 11.76 -4.11
CA HIS A 9 19.46 12.83 -4.36
C HIS A 9 18.87 14.23 -4.48
N GLU A 10 17.58 14.35 -4.76
CA GLU A 10 16.97 15.63 -5.15
C GLU A 10 16.42 16.44 -3.95
N LEU A 11 16.32 15.86 -2.77
CA LEU A 11 15.71 16.54 -1.61
C LEU A 11 16.71 17.10 -0.59
N GLY A 12 17.99 17.04 -0.87
CA GLY A 12 19.01 17.66 -0.02
C GLY A 12 19.24 17.01 1.36
N HIS A 13 18.75 15.79 1.58
CA HIS A 13 18.87 15.09 2.87
C HIS A 13 20.26 14.49 3.14
N GLY A 14 21.23 14.64 2.24
CA GLY A 14 22.59 14.16 2.42
C GLY A 14 22.78 12.64 2.38
N TRP A 15 21.72 11.87 2.15
CA TRP A 15 21.74 10.42 2.01
C TRP A 15 20.83 9.96 0.85
N SER A 16 21.09 8.78 0.32
CA SER A 16 20.29 8.22 -0.76
C SER A 16 19.96 6.75 -0.51
N GLY A 17 18.74 6.37 -0.85
CA GLY A 17 18.22 5.03 -0.70
C GLY A 17 17.43 4.83 0.59
N MET A 18 16.50 3.89 0.53
CA MET A 18 15.73 3.41 1.67
C MET A 18 15.81 1.90 1.71
N MET A 19 15.72 1.34 2.91
CA MET A 19 15.62 -0.10 3.10
C MET A 19 14.16 -0.49 3.22
N THR A 20 13.80 -1.64 2.64
CA THR A 20 12.51 -2.26 2.92
C THR A 20 12.46 -2.74 4.37
N LEU A 21 11.28 -2.94 4.89
CA LEU A 21 11.09 -3.69 6.12
C LEU A 21 11.80 -5.04 6.06
N PRO A 22 12.34 -5.53 7.20
CA PRO A 22 12.71 -6.93 7.31
C PRO A 22 11.52 -7.80 6.94
N ARG A 23 11.74 -8.91 6.24
CA ARG A 23 10.67 -9.83 5.83
C ARG A 23 10.94 -11.23 6.34
N LYS A 24 9.91 -11.88 6.83
CA LYS A 24 9.95 -13.31 7.06
C LYS A 24 9.83 -14.02 5.72
N LEU A 25 10.78 -14.87 5.39
CA LEU A 25 10.78 -15.67 4.16
C LEU A 25 10.38 -17.12 4.48
N SER A 26 9.52 -17.67 3.65
CA SER A 26 9.15 -19.08 3.69
C SER A 26 8.93 -19.62 2.28
N ILE A 27 9.05 -20.93 2.11
CA ILE A 27 8.73 -21.61 0.85
C ILE A 27 7.42 -22.36 1.06
N LYS A 28 6.41 -22.04 0.26
CA LYS A 28 5.10 -22.70 0.24
C LYS A 28 4.73 -22.99 -1.21
N ASN A 29 4.25 -24.19 -1.49
CA ASN A 29 3.79 -24.59 -2.85
C ASN A 29 4.80 -24.26 -3.96
N ASN A 30 6.08 -24.56 -3.74
CA ASN A 30 7.21 -24.24 -4.62
C ASN A 30 7.40 -22.73 -4.92
N GLY A 31 6.80 -21.85 -4.15
CA GLY A 31 6.93 -20.39 -4.26
C GLY A 31 7.59 -19.76 -3.05
N LEU A 32 8.32 -18.66 -3.27
CA LEU A 32 8.86 -17.83 -2.19
C LEU A 32 7.74 -16.94 -1.64
N TYR A 33 7.45 -17.11 -0.36
CA TYR A 33 6.52 -16.26 0.39
C TYR A 33 7.29 -15.25 1.24
N GLN A 34 6.82 -14.01 1.22
CA GLN A 34 7.35 -12.89 1.98
C GLN A 34 6.24 -12.34 2.87
N GLU A 35 6.46 -12.37 4.16
CA GLU A 35 5.47 -11.99 5.15
C GLU A 35 6.03 -10.89 6.06
N ILE A 36 5.15 -10.08 6.64
CA ILE A 36 5.50 -9.12 7.68
C ILE A 36 6.00 -9.89 8.91
N PRO A 37 7.13 -9.47 9.54
CA PRO A 37 7.62 -10.12 10.75
C PRO A 37 6.61 -10.00 11.90
N GLN A 38 6.46 -11.06 12.69
CA GLN A 38 5.53 -11.06 13.81
C GLN A 38 5.85 -9.97 14.85
N SER A 39 7.11 -9.57 14.97
CA SER A 39 7.53 -8.49 15.86
C SER A 39 6.91 -7.14 15.54
N LEU A 40 6.56 -6.89 14.27
CA LEU A 40 5.87 -5.65 13.89
C LEU A 40 4.47 -5.60 14.49
N PHE A 41 3.75 -6.72 14.50
CA PHE A 41 2.38 -6.77 15.04
C PHE A 41 2.31 -6.47 16.55
N GLN A 42 3.41 -6.63 17.27
CA GLN A 42 3.50 -6.27 18.69
C GLN A 42 3.60 -4.75 18.92
N GLN A 43 3.91 -4.00 17.87
CA GLN A 43 4.06 -2.55 17.90
C GLN A 43 2.85 -1.83 17.29
N LEU A 44 1.81 -2.58 16.92
CA LEU A 44 0.62 -2.02 16.29
C LEU A 44 -0.40 -1.59 17.34
N ASP A 45 -0.81 -0.33 17.26
CA ASP A 45 -1.90 0.24 18.05
C ASP A 45 -3.10 0.54 17.14
N LEU A 46 -4.20 -0.21 17.31
CA LEU A 46 -5.40 -0.06 16.51
C LEU A 46 -6.04 1.31 16.76
N GLN A 47 -6.11 2.12 15.73
CA GLN A 47 -6.73 3.44 15.77
C GLN A 47 -8.17 3.41 15.32
N GLU A 48 -8.43 2.69 14.25
CA GLU A 48 -9.75 2.67 13.63
C GLU A 48 -10.04 1.33 12.94
N LYS A 49 -11.28 0.87 13.06
CA LYS A 49 -11.81 -0.31 12.37
C LYS A 49 -13.15 0.01 11.75
N ILE A 50 -13.22 -0.05 10.43
CA ILE A 50 -14.39 0.31 9.66
C ILE A 50 -14.91 -0.95 8.98
N VAL A 51 -16.16 -1.28 9.28
CA VAL A 51 -16.89 -2.35 8.58
C VAL A 51 -17.43 -1.78 7.27
N LEU A 52 -17.07 -2.41 6.17
CA LEU A 52 -17.54 -2.01 4.84
C LEU A 52 -18.96 -2.54 4.63
N GLN A 53 -19.92 -1.63 4.62
CA GLN A 53 -21.34 -1.95 4.45
C GLN A 53 -21.75 -1.99 2.97
N ASP A 54 -22.88 -2.63 2.69
CA ASP A 54 -23.35 -2.93 1.34
C ASP A 54 -23.74 -1.67 0.52
N GLU A 55 -24.04 -0.56 1.18
CA GLU A 55 -24.57 0.65 0.51
C GLU A 55 -23.50 1.67 0.09
N GLU A 56 -22.30 1.60 0.68
CA GLU A 56 -21.25 2.59 0.45
C GLU A 56 -20.24 2.14 -0.60
N ALA A 57 -20.31 2.74 -1.78
CA ALA A 57 -19.28 2.52 -2.82
C ALA A 57 -17.98 3.27 -2.52
N ILE A 58 -18.05 4.34 -1.75
CA ILE A 58 -16.91 5.23 -1.47
C ILE A 58 -16.87 5.50 0.03
N LEU A 59 -15.74 5.14 0.63
CA LEU A 59 -15.37 5.50 1.99
C LEU A 59 -14.33 6.62 1.94
N TYR A 60 -14.59 7.71 2.65
CA TYR A 60 -13.67 8.85 2.75
C TYR A 60 -13.28 9.09 4.19
N LEU A 61 -11.98 8.99 4.50
CA LEU A 61 -11.41 9.19 5.82
C LEU A 61 -10.49 10.41 5.82
N VAL A 62 -10.83 11.39 6.65
CA VAL A 62 -10.07 12.63 6.80
C VAL A 62 -9.02 12.44 7.90
N ASN A 63 -7.79 12.92 7.66
CA ASN A 63 -6.69 12.91 8.64
C ASN A 63 -6.36 11.52 9.21
N SER A 64 -6.65 10.47 8.46
CA SER A 64 -6.48 9.08 8.88
C SER A 64 -5.10 8.49 8.54
N VAL A 65 -4.34 9.15 7.65
CA VAL A 65 -3.02 8.68 7.22
C VAL A 65 -1.91 9.30 8.07
N LYS A 66 -0.98 8.46 8.53
CA LYS A 66 0.19 8.84 9.36
C LYS A 66 1.49 8.47 8.65
N GLN A 67 2.61 9.04 9.11
CA GLN A 67 3.94 8.76 8.53
C GLN A 67 4.44 7.34 8.82
N GLN A 68 4.05 6.79 9.97
CA GLN A 68 4.34 5.39 10.32
C GLN A 68 3.01 4.71 10.61
N GLN A 69 2.59 3.85 9.69
CA GLN A 69 1.25 3.29 9.71
C GLN A 69 1.19 1.90 9.09
N TYR A 70 0.38 1.04 9.69
CA TYR A 70 -0.05 -0.20 9.10
C TYR A 70 -1.55 -0.14 8.80
N ILE A 71 -1.92 -0.56 7.59
CA ILE A 71 -3.32 -0.64 7.16
C ILE A 71 -3.59 -2.05 6.68
N ARG A 72 -4.76 -2.57 7.03
CA ARG A 72 -5.24 -3.87 6.61
C ARG A 72 -6.62 -3.74 5.97
N LEU A 73 -6.70 -4.02 4.68
CA LEU A 73 -7.95 -4.18 3.96
C LEU A 73 -8.25 -5.68 3.84
N LYS A 74 -9.36 -6.11 4.42
CA LYS A 74 -9.88 -7.46 4.32
C LYS A 74 -11.20 -7.44 3.58
N LEU A 75 -11.32 -8.22 2.51
CA LEU A 75 -12.56 -8.42 1.76
C LEU A 75 -12.92 -9.92 1.78
N GLU A 76 -14.20 -10.25 1.78
CA GLU A 76 -14.66 -11.66 1.71
C GLU A 76 -14.06 -12.39 0.52
N ARG A 77 -13.98 -11.70 -0.62
CA ARG A 77 -13.33 -12.15 -1.84
C ARG A 77 -12.66 -10.99 -2.56
N LEU A 78 -11.72 -11.29 -3.44
CA LEU A 78 -11.09 -10.27 -4.28
C LEU A 78 -12.10 -9.70 -5.26
N ALA A 79 -12.23 -8.39 -5.28
CA ALA A 79 -13.07 -7.64 -6.18
C ALA A 79 -12.42 -6.33 -6.55
N GLU A 80 -12.93 -5.67 -7.57
CA GLU A 80 -12.39 -4.41 -8.08
C GLU A 80 -12.51 -3.30 -7.05
N PHE A 81 -11.37 -2.68 -6.72
CA PHE A 81 -11.29 -1.54 -5.81
C PHE A 81 -10.19 -0.57 -6.23
N GLU A 82 -10.31 0.67 -5.75
CA GLU A 82 -9.27 1.68 -5.79
C GLU A 82 -9.11 2.30 -4.40
N LEU A 83 -7.89 2.27 -3.88
CA LEU A 83 -7.49 2.96 -2.66
C LEU A 83 -6.58 4.14 -3.04
N GLN A 84 -7.06 5.36 -2.78
CA GLN A 84 -6.29 6.60 -2.87
C GLN A 84 -5.69 6.88 -1.50
N TYR A 85 -4.42 6.55 -1.35
CA TYR A 85 -3.70 6.66 -0.08
C TYR A 85 -2.93 7.98 -0.01
N ALA A 86 -2.91 8.61 1.16
CA ALA A 86 -2.27 9.91 1.38
C ALA A 86 -2.76 10.96 0.36
N LYS A 87 -4.07 11.14 0.31
CA LYS A 87 -4.70 12.10 -0.59
C LYS A 87 -4.70 13.50 0.02
N ASN A 88 -4.24 14.49 -0.74
CA ASN A 88 -4.30 15.90 -0.38
C ASN A 88 -5.42 16.66 -1.12
N GLU A 89 -5.57 17.94 -0.81
CA GLU A 89 -6.57 18.82 -1.42
C GLU A 89 -6.32 19.06 -2.91
N ASN A 90 -5.07 18.97 -3.36
CA ASN A 90 -4.68 19.10 -4.77
C ASN A 90 -4.92 17.83 -5.58
N ASN A 91 -5.66 16.86 -5.02
CA ASN A 91 -5.93 15.55 -5.63
C ASN A 91 -4.67 14.74 -5.94
N GLN A 92 -3.61 14.91 -5.17
CA GLN A 92 -2.40 14.09 -5.24
C GLN A 92 -2.52 12.94 -4.27
N PHE A 93 -2.16 11.73 -4.68
CA PHE A 93 -2.28 10.50 -3.86
C PHE A 93 -1.43 9.37 -4.41
N ILE A 94 -1.19 8.36 -3.59
CA ILE A 94 -0.69 7.07 -4.03
C ILE A 94 -1.90 6.20 -4.38
N LYS A 95 -1.92 5.66 -5.59
CA LYS A 95 -2.97 4.78 -6.06
C LYS A 95 -2.62 3.33 -5.80
N ILE A 96 -3.54 2.60 -5.20
CA ILE A 96 -3.50 1.15 -5.07
C ILE A 96 -4.83 0.64 -5.61
N ALA A 97 -4.81 -0.10 -6.72
CA ALA A 97 -6.04 -0.50 -7.39
C ALA A 97 -5.96 -1.94 -7.90
N TYR A 98 -7.03 -2.68 -7.77
CA TYR A 98 -7.17 -3.99 -8.39
C TYR A 98 -8.15 -3.92 -9.55
N SER A 99 -7.71 -4.39 -10.72
CA SER A 99 -8.53 -4.59 -11.91
C SER A 99 -8.89 -6.07 -12.04
N GLN A 100 -10.17 -6.37 -12.00
CA GLN A 100 -10.66 -7.73 -12.16
C GLN A 100 -10.52 -8.22 -13.61
N GLU A 101 -10.70 -7.35 -14.57
CA GLU A 101 -10.53 -7.67 -16.00
C GLU A 101 -9.10 -8.12 -16.30
N ASN A 102 -8.10 -7.39 -15.78
CA ASN A 102 -6.68 -7.68 -16.03
C ASN A 102 -6.06 -8.62 -14.98
N GLN A 103 -6.78 -8.91 -13.90
CA GLN A 103 -6.28 -9.67 -12.73
C GLN A 103 -4.97 -9.10 -12.17
N VAL A 104 -4.88 -7.77 -12.08
CA VAL A 104 -3.66 -7.06 -11.70
C VAL A 104 -3.94 -6.10 -10.55
N LEU A 105 -3.08 -6.17 -9.54
CA LEU A 105 -2.97 -5.15 -8.50
C LEU A 105 -1.91 -4.13 -8.94
N GLU A 106 -2.29 -2.87 -8.99
CA GLU A 106 -1.46 -1.72 -9.33
C GLU A 106 -1.07 -0.98 -8.06
N LEU A 107 0.19 -0.54 -8.00
CA LEU A 107 0.70 0.44 -7.05
C LEU A 107 1.36 1.57 -7.84
N SER A 108 0.81 2.78 -7.76
CA SER A 108 1.25 3.92 -8.56
C SER A 108 1.46 5.18 -7.72
N ARG A 109 2.55 5.90 -8.01
CA ARG A 109 2.89 7.21 -7.47
C ARG A 109 2.85 8.33 -8.53
N VAL A 110 2.24 8.08 -9.67
CA VAL A 110 2.15 9.06 -10.78
C VAL A 110 1.52 10.37 -10.31
N GLU A 111 0.52 10.27 -9.44
CA GLU A 111 -0.21 11.42 -8.89
C GLU A 111 0.44 12.05 -7.65
N VAL A 112 1.62 11.57 -7.21
CA VAL A 112 2.32 12.13 -6.05
C VAL A 112 3.16 13.34 -6.45
N GLY A 113 3.25 14.32 -5.56
CA GLY A 113 3.74 15.67 -5.85
C GLY A 113 5.16 15.81 -6.42
N TYR A 114 6.08 14.85 -6.19
CA TYR A 114 7.42 14.86 -6.76
C TYR A 114 7.66 13.65 -7.66
N ALA A 115 8.02 13.93 -8.92
CA ALA A 115 8.52 12.89 -9.81
C ALA A 115 9.93 12.49 -9.41
N ILE A 116 10.17 11.20 -9.21
CA ILE A 116 11.52 10.68 -8.97
C ILE A 116 12.18 10.45 -10.32
N LYS A 117 13.19 11.25 -10.63
CA LYS A 117 13.97 11.14 -11.86
C LYS A 117 15.29 10.41 -11.59
N GLY A 118 15.68 9.51 -12.46
CA GLY A 118 16.97 8.84 -12.42
C GLY A 118 17.67 8.87 -13.77
N LYS A 119 18.98 8.62 -13.80
CA LYS A 119 19.77 8.55 -15.04
C LYS A 119 19.60 7.21 -15.79
N GLU A 120 19.07 6.21 -15.13
CA GLU A 120 18.90 4.86 -15.66
C GLU A 120 17.43 4.62 -15.92
N GLU A 121 17.13 4.07 -17.04
CA GLU A 121 15.88 3.57 -17.63
C GLU A 121 14.52 3.83 -16.91
N PRO A 122 13.42 3.84 -17.64
CA PRO A 122 12.17 4.43 -17.16
C PRO A 122 11.80 3.84 -15.82
N TYR A 123 12.06 4.60 -14.78
CA TYR A 123 11.56 4.26 -13.46
C TYR A 123 10.07 4.17 -13.57
N SER A 124 9.59 2.97 -13.42
CA SER A 124 8.18 2.75 -13.37
C SER A 124 7.65 3.45 -12.12
N ASP A 125 6.97 4.58 -12.32
CA ASP A 125 6.17 5.21 -11.28
C ASP A 125 4.94 4.36 -10.94
N THR A 126 4.76 3.25 -11.65
CA THR A 126 3.71 2.27 -11.44
C THR A 126 4.31 0.87 -11.41
N ARG A 127 3.86 0.05 -10.47
CA ARG A 127 4.20 -1.36 -10.34
C ARG A 127 2.96 -2.21 -10.42
N TYR A 128 3.11 -3.38 -10.98
CA TYR A 128 2.01 -4.32 -11.20
C TYR A 128 2.31 -5.67 -10.57
N MET A 129 1.31 -6.26 -9.93
CA MET A 129 1.34 -7.62 -9.40
C MET A 129 0.17 -8.41 -9.98
N LYS A 130 0.44 -9.47 -10.71
CA LYS A 130 -0.60 -10.36 -11.24
C LYS A 130 -1.16 -11.23 -10.12
N LEU A 131 -2.48 -11.22 -9.95
CA LEU A 131 -3.22 -11.96 -8.93
C LEU A 131 -4.20 -12.94 -9.60
N THR A 132 -3.72 -14.13 -9.96
CA THR A 132 -4.49 -15.11 -10.75
C THR A 132 -5.26 -16.13 -9.92
N SER A 133 -4.85 -16.37 -8.69
CA SER A 133 -5.55 -17.23 -7.73
C SER A 133 -5.23 -16.78 -6.33
N LEU A 134 -6.21 -16.35 -5.59
CA LEU A 134 -6.04 -15.93 -4.21
C LEU A 134 -6.92 -16.77 -3.30
N GLU A 135 -6.39 -17.03 -2.11
CA GLU A 135 -7.17 -17.59 -1.03
C GLU A 135 -8.21 -16.56 -0.54
N GLU A 136 -9.37 -17.01 -0.18
CA GLU A 136 -10.39 -16.20 0.48
C GLU A 136 -10.28 -16.36 1.99
N PRO A 137 -10.45 -15.29 2.74
CA PRO A 137 -10.70 -13.91 2.34
C PRO A 137 -9.47 -13.25 1.70
N PHE A 138 -9.70 -12.25 0.83
CA PHE A 138 -8.62 -11.40 0.32
C PHE A 138 -8.10 -10.48 1.43
N ILE A 139 -6.79 -10.44 1.60
CA ILE A 139 -6.13 -9.57 2.56
C ILE A 139 -5.02 -8.81 1.87
N LEU A 140 -5.13 -7.49 1.90
CA LEU A 140 -4.09 -6.53 1.52
C LEU A 140 -3.56 -5.87 2.80
N GLU A 141 -2.28 -5.97 3.02
CA GLU A 141 -1.58 -5.29 4.10
C GLU A 141 -0.66 -4.24 3.51
N LEU A 142 -0.68 -3.05 4.10
CA LEU A 142 0.10 -1.90 3.68
C LEU A 142 0.87 -1.37 4.87
N VAL A 143 2.18 -1.20 4.70
CA VAL A 143 3.05 -0.59 5.70
C VAL A 143 3.66 0.66 5.10
N ARG A 144 3.45 1.79 5.74
CA ARG A 144 4.13 3.05 5.46
C ARG A 144 5.20 3.30 6.51
N ASP A 145 6.39 3.64 6.04
CA ASP A 145 7.46 4.20 6.87
C ASP A 145 8.01 5.45 6.19
N THR A 146 7.60 6.61 6.70
CA THR A 146 7.94 7.96 6.20
C THR A 146 7.70 8.10 4.70
N ASN A 147 8.69 7.80 3.86
CA ASN A 147 8.67 7.96 2.40
C ASN A 147 8.71 6.63 1.65
N SER A 148 8.41 5.53 2.31
CA SER A 148 8.29 4.21 1.69
C SER A 148 6.92 3.59 1.95
N LEU A 149 6.46 2.82 1.00
CA LEU A 149 5.23 2.06 1.07
C LEU A 149 5.49 0.63 0.63
N GLU A 150 5.04 -0.32 1.44
CA GLU A 150 5.14 -1.74 1.14
C GLU A 150 3.76 -2.39 1.19
N LEU A 151 3.43 -3.11 0.14
CA LEU A 151 2.23 -3.92 0.04
C LEU A 151 2.57 -5.39 0.21
N PHE A 152 1.74 -6.10 0.95
CA PHE A 152 1.80 -7.55 1.12
C PHE A 152 0.44 -8.16 0.77
N VAL A 153 0.45 -9.12 -0.14
CA VAL A 153 -0.74 -9.85 -0.57
C VAL A 153 -0.35 -11.31 -0.80
N ASN A 154 -0.87 -12.21 0.02
CA ASN A 154 -0.66 -13.66 -0.09
C ASN A 154 0.81 -14.04 -0.31
N GLY A 155 1.70 -13.52 0.52
CA GLY A 155 3.14 -13.79 0.46
C GLY A 155 3.90 -13.14 -0.69
N ARG A 156 3.25 -12.29 -1.48
CA ARG A 156 3.87 -11.44 -2.51
C ARG A 156 3.96 -10.02 -2.02
N THR A 157 4.95 -9.27 -2.52
CA THR A 157 5.17 -7.90 -2.07
C THR A 157 5.48 -6.96 -3.22
N MET A 158 5.01 -5.73 -3.09
CA MET A 158 5.46 -4.58 -3.88
C MET A 158 5.94 -3.49 -2.93
N SER A 159 7.01 -2.79 -3.30
CA SER A 159 7.55 -1.69 -2.50
C SER A 159 7.79 -0.48 -3.39
N MET A 160 7.52 0.71 -2.86
CA MET A 160 7.68 1.96 -3.59
C MET A 160 8.14 3.07 -2.65
N THR A 161 9.07 3.90 -3.12
CA THR A 161 9.37 5.18 -2.48
C THR A 161 8.51 6.27 -3.08
N PHE A 162 8.19 7.28 -2.31
CA PHE A 162 7.45 8.45 -2.77
C PHE A 162 7.86 9.68 -1.97
N TYR A 163 7.61 10.86 -2.52
CA TYR A 163 7.86 12.13 -1.86
C TYR A 163 6.66 13.04 -2.03
N GLU A 164 6.09 13.46 -0.91
CA GLU A 164 4.96 14.38 -0.88
C GLU A 164 5.47 15.83 -0.88
N LYS A 165 4.86 16.71 -1.67
CA LYS A 165 5.11 18.15 -1.58
C LYS A 165 4.48 18.76 -0.34
N GLU A 166 3.32 18.26 0.02
CA GLU A 166 2.52 18.64 1.17
C GLU A 166 2.09 17.39 1.90
N MET A 167 2.05 17.47 3.22
CA MET A 167 1.62 16.34 4.03
C MET A 167 0.17 15.98 3.71
N ALA A 168 -0.01 14.83 3.12
CA ALA A 168 -1.30 14.31 2.69
C ALA A 168 -1.80 13.29 3.70
N SER A 169 -3.01 13.45 4.20
CA SER A 169 -3.51 12.68 5.35
C SER A 169 -4.85 11.97 5.12
N ASN A 170 -5.47 12.16 3.96
CA ASN A 170 -6.76 11.54 3.69
C ASN A 170 -6.60 10.18 2.99
N LEU A 171 -7.58 9.32 3.19
CA LEU A 171 -7.70 8.03 2.55
C LEU A 171 -9.07 7.90 1.90
N VAL A 172 -9.12 7.46 0.65
CA VAL A 172 -10.37 7.19 -0.07
C VAL A 172 -10.36 5.77 -0.61
N LEU A 173 -11.31 4.96 -0.19
CA LEU A 173 -11.54 3.63 -0.74
C LEU A 173 -12.79 3.64 -1.61
N ARG A 174 -12.63 3.23 -2.86
CA ARG A 174 -13.72 3.05 -3.83
C ARG A 174 -13.88 1.57 -4.14
N ARG A 175 -15.10 1.05 -4.06
CA ARG A 175 -15.45 -0.33 -4.41
C ARG A 175 -16.41 -0.31 -5.58
N LYS A 176 -16.15 -1.11 -6.61
CA LYS A 176 -17.07 -1.25 -7.74
C LYS A 176 -18.29 -2.08 -7.36
N GLU A 177 -18.07 -3.17 -6.66
CA GLU A 177 -19.13 -4.04 -6.13
C GLU A 177 -19.41 -3.68 -4.67
N LYS A 178 -20.56 -3.07 -4.41
CA LYS A 178 -20.96 -2.63 -3.07
C LYS A 178 -21.26 -3.79 -2.13
N SER A 179 -21.76 -4.91 -2.66
CA SER A 179 -22.18 -6.10 -1.90
C SER A 179 -21.04 -6.89 -1.26
N ILE A 180 -19.78 -6.59 -1.59
CA ILE A 180 -18.65 -7.30 -0.99
C ILE A 180 -18.37 -6.78 0.39
N LYS A 181 -18.59 -7.62 1.38
CA LYS A 181 -18.32 -7.33 2.78
C LYS A 181 -16.83 -7.33 3.06
N GLY A 182 -16.47 -6.59 4.07
CA GLY A 182 -15.09 -6.51 4.50
C GLY A 182 -14.86 -5.56 5.64
N CYS A 183 -13.60 -5.29 5.94
CA CYS A 183 -13.22 -4.26 6.88
C CYS A 183 -11.91 -3.60 6.48
N LEU A 184 -11.77 -2.36 6.87
CA LEU A 184 -10.54 -1.57 6.80
C LEU A 184 -10.09 -1.29 8.24
N GLU A 185 -8.86 -1.64 8.56
CA GLU A 185 -8.26 -1.45 9.88
C GLU A 185 -7.02 -0.56 9.72
N LEU A 186 -6.93 0.48 10.55
CA LEU A 186 -5.82 1.44 10.58
C LEU A 186 -5.11 1.35 11.93
N TYR A 187 -3.79 1.21 11.90
CA TYR A 187 -2.94 1.09 13.09
C TYR A 187 -1.79 2.10 13.01
N ASN A 188 -1.45 2.69 14.15
CA ASN A 188 -0.16 3.35 14.31
C ASN A 188 0.92 2.31 14.59
N ILE A 189 2.15 2.60 14.17
CA ILE A 189 3.34 1.84 14.53
C ILE A 189 4.07 2.65 15.61
N SER A 190 4.19 2.10 16.80
CA SER A 190 4.85 2.73 17.98
C SER A 190 6.29 2.26 18.12
#